data_a7d31ca5174135f280580cc8814fb9f7
#
_entry.id   a7d31ca5174135f280580cc8814fb9f7
#
_cell.length_a   1.000
_cell.length_b   1.000
_cell.length_c   1.000
_cell.angle_alpha   90.00
_cell.angle_beta   90.00
_cell.angle_gamma   90.00
#
_symmetry.space_group_name_H-M   'P 1'
#
loop_
_entity.id
_entity.type
_entity.pdbx_description
1 polymer ?
#
loop_
_entity_poly.entity_id
_entity_poly.type
_entity_poly.pdbx_seq_one_letter_code
_entity_poly.pdbx_strand_id
1 'polypeptide(L)'
;MKKTFIYLSFIIFLGWFPSLFAGEIYVSLQGNDKNSGTKEAPFYTLNRAIKQAREWRRLNRPEIAGGIYIRLEEGVYAQRNSLFLRPEDSGTPDSPTVICAVDGAHPVISGGVAVTGWKRGCNHPAIPEKLKQKIWSAEAPLIGNRRVETRQMWVNGHKVQRAAQFPGGGLERMIDFNPEKQTITIPVSQSVNPKRLQNAGQLEMIVHQRWAIAILRVKSIDAKDGQAVVRFHEPENHLEFAHPWPQPIIGGEKGNSSFCLTNALELLDQPGEWFQEYPSGTIYYYPQAGENMETAEVIIPALETLVTIDGTLSRPVKHIQFNGITFEHTSWMRPSYQGHVTLQGGFPLLDAYKLQEPGLPEKAELENQAWITRPETAIRVRGAEHIDFKHCTFRHLSSTGLDYEWAVTASSVEDCQFTDIGGTALLVGAFPDGGFETHVPFIPADVRELCSHITIRNNFISNVTNEDWGCVGIGAGYVRNMDISHNEVCHLNYSGICVGWGWTSLESGMCNNRIEANYVHHFARRLYDAGGLYTLSNQPGSVMRNNRIEHLIEAPYATNDRAFYIYLDEATDGYTMENNWCPAERFDSNRPGKKNVWKNNGPQVADSIKYKAGRIKQD
;
A
#
# COMPACT_ATOMS: atom_id res chain seq x y z
N MET A 1 41.88 -68.96 -42.50
CA MET A 1 41.47 -68.07 -41.42
C MET A 1 41.13 -66.72 -42.04
N LYS A 2 39.81 -66.46 -42.23
CA LYS A 2 39.32 -65.19 -42.75
C LYS A 2 38.96 -64.28 -41.56
N LYS A 3 39.62 -63.14 -41.44
CA LYS A 3 39.27 -62.09 -40.45
C LYS A 3 38.18 -61.20 -41.04
N THR A 4 37.00 -61.22 -40.44
CA THR A 4 35.91 -60.34 -40.75
C THR A 4 36.04 -59.05 -39.90
N PHE A 5 36.21 -57.90 -40.55
CA PHE A 5 36.19 -56.60 -39.90
C PHE A 5 34.74 -56.10 -39.88
N ILE A 6 34.20 -55.86 -38.68
CA ILE A 6 32.89 -55.21 -38.47
C ILE A 6 33.15 -53.72 -38.31
N TYR A 7 32.67 -52.91 -39.26
CA TYR A 7 32.64 -51.45 -39.14
C TYR A 7 31.41 -51.03 -38.35
N LEU A 8 31.62 -50.49 -37.16
CA LEU A 8 30.58 -49.89 -36.35
C LEU A 8 30.41 -48.41 -36.79
N SER A 9 29.38 -48.11 -37.57
CA SER A 9 29.06 -46.70 -37.94
C SER A 9 28.38 -46.02 -36.76
N PHE A 10 29.04 -45.09 -36.10
CA PHE A 10 28.48 -44.21 -35.14
C PHE A 10 27.68 -43.11 -35.89
N ILE A 11 26.36 -43.19 -35.89
CA ILE A 11 25.47 -42.10 -36.32
C ILE A 11 25.38 -41.10 -35.16
N ILE A 12 26.11 -39.97 -35.30
CA ILE A 12 25.96 -38.83 -34.39
C ILE A 12 24.63 -38.17 -34.74
N PHE A 13 23.61 -38.41 -33.92
CA PHE A 13 22.39 -37.60 -33.91
C PHE A 13 22.74 -36.21 -33.36
N LEU A 14 23.07 -35.27 -34.23
CA LEU A 14 23.04 -33.84 -33.90
C LEU A 14 21.57 -33.48 -33.69
N GLY A 15 21.15 -33.55 -32.43
CA GLY A 15 19.87 -33.01 -32.02
C GLY A 15 19.81 -31.51 -32.36
N TRP A 16 19.06 -31.17 -33.35
CA TRP A 16 18.64 -29.81 -33.58
C TRP A 16 17.73 -29.43 -32.41
N PHE A 17 18.31 -28.75 -31.41
CA PHE A 17 17.49 -27.98 -30.48
C PHE A 17 17.01 -26.75 -31.25
N PRO A 18 15.72 -26.61 -31.57
CA PRO A 18 15.23 -25.36 -32.13
C PRO A 18 15.52 -24.29 -31.08
N SER A 19 16.28 -23.25 -31.44
CA SER A 19 16.32 -22.05 -30.65
C SER A 19 14.89 -21.57 -30.50
N LEU A 20 14.36 -21.59 -29.28
CA LEU A 20 13.03 -21.07 -28.96
C LEU A 20 13.06 -19.57 -29.27
N PHE A 21 12.46 -19.16 -30.36
CA PHE A 21 12.32 -17.75 -30.71
C PHE A 21 11.30 -17.13 -29.75
N ALA A 22 11.66 -15.99 -29.15
CA ALA A 22 10.73 -15.17 -28.38
C ALA A 22 10.18 -14.06 -29.28
N GLY A 23 8.89 -13.80 -29.17
CA GLY A 23 8.25 -12.67 -29.85
C GLY A 23 8.55 -11.37 -29.11
N GLU A 24 9.09 -10.37 -29.80
CA GLU A 24 9.35 -9.04 -29.22
C GLU A 24 8.37 -8.00 -29.74
N ILE A 25 7.84 -7.19 -28.82
CA ILE A 25 6.95 -6.05 -29.10
C ILE A 25 7.55 -4.82 -28.44
N TYR A 26 7.86 -3.80 -29.20
CA TYR A 26 8.46 -2.57 -28.69
C TYR A 26 7.42 -1.47 -28.51
N VAL A 27 7.56 -0.74 -27.40
CA VAL A 27 6.73 0.41 -27.04
C VAL A 27 7.63 1.61 -26.79
N SER A 28 7.35 2.73 -27.42
CA SER A 28 8.12 3.96 -27.34
C SER A 28 7.23 5.20 -27.37
N LEU A 29 7.58 6.25 -26.65
CA LEU A 29 6.90 7.55 -26.73
C LEU A 29 7.05 8.22 -28.12
N GLN A 30 8.00 7.75 -28.93
CA GLN A 30 8.16 8.18 -30.32
C GLN A 30 7.43 7.24 -31.32
N GLY A 31 6.76 6.21 -30.78
CA GLY A 31 6.03 5.23 -31.59
C GLY A 31 4.68 5.70 -32.09
N ASN A 32 3.97 4.78 -32.72
CA ASN A 32 2.60 5.00 -33.22
C ASN A 32 1.82 3.68 -33.16
N ASP A 33 0.59 3.69 -32.69
CA ASP A 33 -0.23 2.47 -32.52
C ASP A 33 -0.67 1.85 -33.87
N LYS A 34 -0.39 2.53 -35.02
CA LYS A 34 -0.54 1.98 -36.36
C LYS A 34 0.69 1.23 -36.87
N ASN A 35 1.81 1.32 -36.17
CA ASN A 35 3.06 0.61 -36.48
C ASN A 35 2.92 -0.90 -36.30
N SER A 36 3.98 -1.63 -36.65
CA SER A 36 4.05 -3.09 -36.52
C SER A 36 4.42 -3.60 -35.13
N GLY A 37 4.96 -2.73 -34.26
CA GLY A 37 5.45 -3.08 -32.93
C GLY A 37 6.87 -3.65 -32.95
N THR A 38 7.61 -3.53 -34.06
CA THR A 38 9.05 -3.88 -34.08
C THR A 38 9.91 -2.77 -33.47
N LYS A 39 11.19 -3.03 -33.27
CA LYS A 39 12.13 -2.04 -32.74
C LYS A 39 12.23 -0.78 -33.63
N GLU A 40 12.19 -0.95 -34.93
CA GLU A 40 12.25 0.14 -35.91
C GLU A 40 10.90 0.88 -36.06
N ALA A 41 9.80 0.24 -35.70
CA ALA A 41 8.44 0.78 -35.80
C ALA A 41 7.63 0.41 -34.53
N PRO A 42 7.98 0.98 -33.35
CA PRO A 42 7.35 0.64 -32.08
C PRO A 42 5.92 1.16 -31.98
N PHE A 43 5.13 0.55 -31.09
CA PHE A 43 3.84 1.11 -30.68
C PHE A 43 4.03 2.32 -29.77
N TYR A 44 3.00 3.16 -29.70
CA TYR A 44 2.97 4.30 -28.78
C TYR A 44 2.43 3.90 -27.39
N THR A 45 1.41 3.04 -27.34
CA THR A 45 0.74 2.68 -26.09
C THR A 45 1.00 1.23 -25.67
N LEU A 46 1.15 1.02 -24.36
CA LEU A 46 1.25 -0.31 -23.78
C LEU A 46 -0.03 -1.15 -24.00
N ASN A 47 -1.20 -0.49 -24.00
CA ASN A 47 -2.47 -1.13 -24.34
C ASN A 47 -2.48 -1.76 -25.75
N ARG A 48 -1.86 -1.08 -26.74
CA ARG A 48 -1.73 -1.62 -28.10
C ARG A 48 -0.80 -2.83 -28.12
N ALA A 49 0.30 -2.78 -27.38
CA ALA A 49 1.25 -3.88 -27.27
C ALA A 49 0.60 -5.13 -26.63
N ILE A 50 -0.14 -4.96 -25.53
CA ILE A 50 -0.88 -6.05 -24.86
C ILE A 50 -1.90 -6.67 -25.83
N LYS A 51 -2.65 -5.86 -26.60
CA LYS A 51 -3.55 -6.36 -27.63
C LYS A 51 -2.83 -7.18 -28.70
N GLN A 52 -1.64 -6.77 -29.12
CA GLN A 52 -0.82 -7.50 -30.09
C GLN A 52 -0.33 -8.84 -29.50
N ALA A 53 0.15 -8.85 -28.26
CA ALA A 53 0.57 -10.06 -27.55
C ALA A 53 -0.59 -11.07 -27.45
N ARG A 54 -1.79 -10.59 -27.06
CA ARG A 54 -3.02 -11.40 -27.01
C ARG A 54 -3.39 -12.00 -28.36
N GLU A 55 -3.25 -11.24 -29.43
CA GLU A 55 -3.52 -11.73 -30.79
C GLU A 55 -2.51 -12.79 -31.21
N TRP A 56 -1.24 -12.64 -30.91
CA TRP A 56 -0.22 -13.66 -31.16
C TRP A 56 -0.52 -14.95 -30.41
N ARG A 57 -0.94 -14.87 -29.16
CA ARG A 57 -1.37 -16.02 -28.36
C ARG A 57 -2.60 -16.70 -28.97
N ARG A 58 -3.61 -15.92 -29.33
CA ARG A 58 -4.85 -16.44 -29.94
C ARG A 58 -4.58 -17.19 -31.27
N LEU A 59 -3.62 -16.70 -32.05
CA LEU A 59 -3.24 -17.31 -33.34
C LEU A 59 -2.19 -18.43 -33.20
N ASN A 60 -1.74 -18.71 -31.98
CA ASN A 60 -0.68 -19.68 -31.70
C ASN A 60 0.54 -19.53 -32.64
N ARG A 61 1.05 -18.29 -32.74
CA ARG A 61 2.17 -17.96 -33.62
C ARG A 61 3.44 -18.73 -33.23
N PRO A 62 4.18 -19.35 -34.19
CA PRO A 62 5.41 -20.10 -33.86
C PRO A 62 6.50 -19.22 -33.24
N GLU A 63 6.52 -17.91 -33.56
CA GLU A 63 7.50 -16.93 -33.07
C GLU A 63 7.44 -16.70 -31.56
N ILE A 64 6.36 -17.11 -30.88
CA ILE A 64 6.20 -16.94 -29.44
C ILE A 64 6.53 -18.20 -28.62
N ALA A 65 7.13 -19.22 -29.22
CA ALA A 65 7.45 -20.46 -28.51
C ALA A 65 8.35 -20.25 -27.29
N GLY A 66 9.24 -19.24 -27.30
CA GLY A 66 10.09 -18.82 -26.18
C GLY A 66 9.52 -17.67 -25.35
N GLY A 67 8.26 -17.29 -25.56
CA GLY A 67 7.61 -16.20 -24.82
C GLY A 67 7.30 -14.96 -25.65
N ILE A 68 6.62 -14.02 -25.04
CA ILE A 68 6.35 -12.68 -25.60
C ILE A 68 6.98 -11.64 -24.67
N TYR A 69 7.85 -10.80 -25.21
CA TYR A 69 8.52 -9.73 -24.49
C TYR A 69 7.98 -8.38 -24.99
N ILE A 70 7.23 -7.67 -24.15
CA ILE A 70 6.80 -6.30 -24.38
C ILE A 70 7.85 -5.39 -23.79
N ARG A 71 8.69 -4.79 -24.64
CA ARG A 71 9.85 -3.99 -24.27
C ARG A 71 9.51 -2.51 -24.31
N LEU A 72 9.62 -1.86 -23.15
CA LEU A 72 9.38 -0.43 -23.00
C LEU A 72 10.72 0.32 -23.10
N GLU A 73 10.79 1.30 -24.01
CA GLU A 73 11.88 2.27 -24.05
C GLU A 73 11.78 3.28 -22.91
N GLU A 74 12.83 4.08 -22.73
CA GLU A 74 12.90 5.16 -21.72
C GLU A 74 11.73 6.13 -21.89
N GLY A 75 11.08 6.50 -20.77
CA GLY A 75 10.04 7.53 -20.75
C GLY A 75 8.89 7.28 -19.79
N VAL A 76 8.03 8.30 -19.67
CA VAL A 76 6.84 8.26 -18.79
C VAL A 76 5.60 7.94 -19.61
N TYR A 77 5.11 6.72 -19.47
CA TYR A 77 3.89 6.21 -20.13
C TYR A 77 2.66 6.56 -19.28
N ALA A 78 2.14 7.78 -19.49
CA ALA A 78 0.97 8.28 -18.77
C ALA A 78 -0.29 7.50 -19.17
N GLN A 79 -0.91 6.86 -18.16
CA GLN A 79 -2.12 6.07 -18.33
C GLN A 79 -3.36 6.94 -18.14
N ARG A 80 -4.38 6.73 -18.99
CA ARG A 80 -5.73 7.33 -18.83
C ARG A 80 -6.73 6.34 -18.25
N ASN A 81 -6.41 5.05 -18.32
CA ASN A 81 -7.19 3.95 -17.79
C ASN A 81 -6.22 2.88 -17.27
N SER A 82 -6.63 2.09 -16.29
CA SER A 82 -5.86 0.93 -15.84
C SER A 82 -5.53 -0.02 -16.98
N LEU A 83 -4.32 -0.55 -16.97
CA LEU A 83 -3.98 -1.70 -17.82
C LEU A 83 -4.72 -2.92 -17.31
N PHE A 84 -5.42 -3.61 -18.20
CA PHE A 84 -6.21 -4.78 -17.82
C PHE A 84 -5.66 -6.05 -18.47
N LEU A 85 -5.13 -6.94 -17.62
CA LEU A 85 -4.63 -8.26 -17.99
C LEU A 85 -5.60 -9.34 -17.51
N ARG A 86 -5.89 -10.29 -18.38
CA ARG A 86 -6.92 -11.31 -18.19
C ARG A 86 -6.44 -12.67 -18.71
N PRO A 87 -7.18 -13.78 -18.52
CA PRO A 87 -6.72 -15.10 -18.90
C PRO A 87 -6.22 -15.26 -20.33
N GLU A 88 -6.71 -14.45 -21.27
CA GLU A 88 -6.24 -14.46 -22.67
C GLU A 88 -4.84 -13.86 -22.86
N ASP A 89 -4.30 -13.16 -21.85
CA ASP A 89 -2.94 -12.61 -21.88
C ASP A 89 -1.91 -13.56 -21.25
N SER A 90 -2.38 -14.69 -20.72
CA SER A 90 -1.56 -15.68 -20.04
C SER A 90 -0.44 -16.23 -20.90
N GLY A 91 0.72 -16.43 -20.28
CA GLY A 91 1.79 -17.25 -20.83
C GLY A 91 1.69 -18.72 -20.39
N THR A 92 2.77 -19.44 -20.64
CA THR A 92 3.04 -20.79 -20.13
C THR A 92 4.44 -20.81 -19.51
N PRO A 93 4.86 -21.87 -18.80
CA PRO A 93 6.23 -21.95 -18.27
C PRO A 93 7.31 -21.74 -19.33
N ASP A 94 7.14 -22.34 -20.53
CA ASP A 94 8.09 -22.25 -21.62
C ASP A 94 7.91 -20.98 -22.50
N SER A 95 6.74 -20.33 -22.39
CA SER A 95 6.37 -19.16 -23.18
C SER A 95 5.67 -18.10 -22.30
N PRO A 96 6.38 -17.44 -21.37
CA PRO A 96 5.78 -16.40 -20.52
C PRO A 96 5.41 -15.13 -21.31
N THR A 97 4.58 -14.29 -20.71
CA THR A 97 4.38 -12.91 -21.16
C THR A 97 5.17 -11.98 -20.23
N VAL A 98 6.17 -11.30 -20.76
CA VAL A 98 7.09 -10.45 -19.98
C VAL A 98 6.93 -9.00 -20.42
N ILE A 99 6.57 -8.12 -19.49
CA ILE A 99 6.54 -6.67 -19.70
C ILE A 99 7.80 -6.11 -19.02
N CYS A 100 8.74 -5.61 -19.82
CA CYS A 100 10.06 -5.25 -19.30
C CYS A 100 10.63 -3.97 -19.89
N ALA A 101 11.58 -3.39 -19.19
CA ALA A 101 12.42 -2.34 -19.73
C ALA A 101 13.31 -2.85 -20.87
N VAL A 102 13.61 -2.01 -21.85
CA VAL A 102 14.77 -2.20 -22.74
C VAL A 102 16.03 -2.06 -21.89
N ASP A 103 17.10 -2.79 -22.26
CA ASP A 103 18.35 -2.77 -21.51
C ASP A 103 18.87 -1.33 -21.30
N GLY A 104 19.09 -0.97 -20.03
CA GLY A 104 19.54 0.35 -19.61
C GLY A 104 18.44 1.44 -19.57
N ALA A 105 17.19 1.12 -19.91
CA ALA A 105 16.07 2.03 -19.80
C ALA A 105 15.35 1.90 -18.45
N HIS A 106 14.69 2.99 -18.01
CA HIS A 106 13.90 3.07 -16.79
C HIS A 106 12.48 3.57 -17.09
N PRO A 107 11.66 2.78 -17.79
CA PRO A 107 10.31 3.19 -18.16
C PRO A 107 9.41 3.33 -16.93
N VAL A 108 8.55 4.34 -16.99
CA VAL A 108 7.61 4.67 -15.91
C VAL A 108 6.18 4.49 -16.42
N ILE A 109 5.38 3.68 -15.73
CA ILE A 109 3.92 3.62 -15.91
C ILE A 109 3.30 4.54 -14.85
N SER A 110 2.68 5.65 -15.30
CA SER A 110 2.21 6.71 -14.42
C SER A 110 0.72 6.99 -14.59
N GLY A 111 0.00 7.15 -13.47
CA GLY A 111 -1.37 7.69 -13.44
C GLY A 111 -1.41 9.21 -13.28
N GLY A 112 -0.25 9.87 -13.32
CA GLY A 112 -0.09 11.29 -13.12
C GLY A 112 -0.50 12.15 -14.31
N VAL A 113 -0.87 13.39 -14.01
CA VAL A 113 -1.18 14.45 -14.97
C VAL A 113 -0.46 15.72 -14.57
N ALA A 114 0.21 16.36 -15.53
CA ALA A 114 0.91 17.62 -15.28
C ALA A 114 -0.07 18.78 -15.04
N VAL A 115 0.24 19.60 -14.05
CA VAL A 115 -0.44 20.87 -13.78
C VAL A 115 0.42 21.99 -14.35
N THR A 116 -0.13 22.74 -15.27
CA THR A 116 0.56 23.83 -15.99
C THR A 116 -0.18 25.15 -15.85
N GLY A 117 0.41 26.24 -16.33
CA GLY A 117 -0.25 27.54 -16.33
C GLY A 117 -0.29 28.23 -14.96
N TRP A 118 0.69 27.96 -14.13
CA TRP A 118 0.86 28.57 -12.82
C TRP A 118 0.96 30.09 -12.91
N LYS A 119 0.22 30.79 -12.06
CA LYS A 119 0.20 32.25 -11.95
C LYS A 119 0.55 32.68 -10.54
N ARG A 120 1.43 33.66 -10.42
CA ARG A 120 1.79 34.23 -9.13
C ARG A 120 0.70 35.17 -8.63
N GLY A 121 0.43 35.08 -7.32
CA GLY A 121 -0.56 35.89 -6.64
C GLY A 121 -1.95 35.24 -6.57
N CYS A 122 -2.64 35.53 -5.49
CA CYS A 122 -3.95 34.99 -5.21
C CYS A 122 -4.81 36.04 -4.48
N ASN A 123 -6.00 36.32 -4.99
CA ASN A 123 -6.92 37.28 -4.38
C ASN A 123 -8.05 36.63 -3.55
N HIS A 124 -7.88 35.35 -3.17
CA HIS A 124 -8.90 34.66 -2.40
C HIS A 124 -9.03 35.25 -0.98
N PRO A 125 -10.27 35.48 -0.46
CA PRO A 125 -10.48 36.14 0.83
C PRO A 125 -10.00 35.33 2.03
N ALA A 126 -9.91 34.01 1.95
CA ALA A 126 -9.38 33.13 3.00
C ALA A 126 -7.87 33.29 3.21
N ILE A 127 -7.14 33.83 2.21
CA ILE A 127 -5.70 34.01 2.28
C ILE A 127 -5.33 35.36 2.86
N PRO A 128 -4.53 35.42 3.93
CA PRO A 128 -4.05 36.65 4.51
C PRO A 128 -3.31 37.56 3.50
N GLU A 129 -3.50 38.86 3.54
CA GLU A 129 -2.91 39.82 2.58
C GLU A 129 -1.40 39.66 2.40
N LYS A 130 -0.67 39.42 3.50
CA LYS A 130 0.80 39.21 3.50
C LYS A 130 1.26 37.98 2.72
N LEU A 131 0.35 37.01 2.44
CA LEU A 131 0.65 35.77 1.73
C LEU A 131 0.20 35.80 0.27
N LYS A 132 -0.73 36.69 -0.11
CA LYS A 132 -1.32 36.73 -1.44
C LYS A 132 -0.28 36.74 -2.59
N GLN A 133 0.81 37.47 -2.44
CA GLN A 133 1.88 37.54 -3.46
C GLN A 133 2.87 36.37 -3.40
N LYS A 134 2.79 35.51 -2.40
CA LYS A 134 3.68 34.36 -2.22
C LYS A 134 3.05 33.07 -2.75
N ILE A 135 1.72 33.03 -2.83
CA ILE A 135 0.97 31.87 -3.29
C ILE A 135 0.83 31.91 -4.80
N TRP A 136 1.02 30.75 -5.41
CA TRP A 136 0.76 30.52 -6.84
C TRP A 136 -0.53 29.75 -7.01
N SER A 137 -1.19 29.92 -8.15
CA SER A 137 -2.40 29.20 -8.46
C SER A 137 -2.42 28.71 -9.91
N ALA A 138 -3.05 27.56 -10.14
CA ALA A 138 -3.26 27.00 -11.45
C ALA A 138 -4.63 26.29 -11.49
N GLU A 139 -5.18 26.09 -12.68
CA GLU A 139 -6.37 25.26 -12.86
C GLU A 139 -6.00 23.78 -12.86
N ALA A 140 -6.79 22.96 -12.19
CA ALA A 140 -6.65 21.52 -12.26
C ALA A 140 -6.90 21.04 -13.70
N PRO A 141 -6.08 20.12 -14.21
CA PRO A 141 -6.22 19.60 -15.56
C PRO A 141 -7.56 18.88 -15.77
N LEU A 142 -7.99 18.81 -17.02
CA LEU A 142 -9.18 18.09 -17.43
C LEU A 142 -8.81 16.73 -18.02
N ILE A 143 -9.51 15.68 -17.59
CA ILE A 143 -9.53 14.38 -18.27
C ILE A 143 -10.93 14.17 -18.83
N GLY A 144 -11.03 14.16 -20.14
CA GLY A 144 -12.33 14.31 -20.81
C GLY A 144 -12.94 15.65 -20.42
N ASN A 145 -14.12 15.63 -19.84
CA ASN A 145 -14.84 16.85 -19.40
C ASN A 145 -14.85 17.02 -17.87
N ARG A 146 -14.04 16.25 -17.12
CA ARG A 146 -13.99 16.33 -15.65
C ARG A 146 -12.67 16.91 -15.19
N ARG A 147 -12.72 17.85 -14.27
CA ARG A 147 -11.53 18.31 -13.57
C ARG A 147 -10.98 17.19 -12.70
N VAL A 148 -9.66 17.06 -12.67
CA VAL A 148 -9.00 16.10 -11.76
C VAL A 148 -9.06 16.67 -10.36
N GLU A 149 -9.69 15.93 -9.46
CA GLU A 149 -9.63 16.18 -8.02
C GLU A 149 -8.54 15.30 -7.42
N THR A 150 -7.78 15.83 -6.47
CA THR A 150 -6.64 15.14 -5.92
C THR A 150 -6.42 15.44 -4.44
N ARG A 151 -5.80 14.48 -3.75
CA ARG A 151 -5.34 14.62 -2.38
C ARG A 151 -3.81 14.66 -2.27
N GLN A 152 -3.11 14.41 -3.36
CA GLN A 152 -1.63 14.38 -3.41
C GLN A 152 -1.13 15.23 -4.58
N MET A 153 0.03 15.81 -4.39
CA MET A 153 0.74 16.59 -5.40
C MET A 153 2.25 16.41 -5.22
N TRP A 154 2.96 16.33 -6.34
CA TRP A 154 4.43 16.29 -6.37
C TRP A 154 4.95 17.49 -7.16
N VAL A 155 5.97 18.14 -6.63
CA VAL A 155 6.66 19.26 -7.27
C VAL A 155 8.12 18.87 -7.44
N ASN A 156 8.62 18.85 -8.66
CA ASN A 156 9.97 18.39 -9.01
C ASN A 156 10.31 17.01 -8.40
N GLY A 157 9.36 16.07 -8.45
CA GLY A 157 9.51 14.72 -7.91
C GLY A 157 9.40 14.61 -6.38
N HIS A 158 9.12 15.69 -5.66
CA HIS A 158 8.94 15.69 -4.20
C HIS A 158 7.47 15.85 -3.83
N LYS A 159 6.97 14.97 -2.96
CA LYS A 159 5.62 15.10 -2.42
C LYS A 159 5.52 16.34 -1.56
N VAL A 160 4.50 17.17 -1.81
CA VAL A 160 4.22 18.38 -1.05
C VAL A 160 3.02 18.18 -0.13
N GLN A 161 3.01 18.91 0.99
CA GLN A 161 2.04 18.72 2.05
C GLN A 161 0.73 19.46 1.74
N ARG A 162 -0.42 18.83 1.96
CA ARG A 162 -1.70 19.56 2.00
C ARG A 162 -1.70 20.55 3.15
N ALA A 163 -2.31 21.71 2.93
CA ALA A 163 -2.47 22.74 3.95
C ALA A 163 -3.02 22.15 5.25
N ALA A 164 -2.32 22.37 6.36
CA ALA A 164 -2.59 21.74 7.65
C ALA A 164 -2.31 22.69 8.81
N GLN A 165 -2.93 22.40 9.95
CA GLN A 165 -2.75 23.13 11.20
C GLN A 165 -1.29 23.21 11.63
N PHE A 166 -0.54 22.11 11.41
CA PHE A 166 0.87 22.01 11.77
C PHE A 166 1.71 21.50 10.60
N PRO A 167 2.79 22.16 10.24
CA PRO A 167 3.72 21.66 9.25
C PRO A 167 4.41 20.39 9.73
N GLY A 168 4.80 19.53 8.80
CA GLY A 168 5.55 18.31 9.11
C GLY A 168 4.75 17.24 9.89
N GLY A 169 3.42 17.35 9.95
CA GLY A 169 2.55 16.37 10.57
C GLY A 169 2.54 16.41 12.11
N GLY A 170 2.73 17.57 12.70
CA GLY A 170 2.47 17.82 14.13
C GLY A 170 1.00 17.58 14.48
N LEU A 171 0.75 17.25 15.75
CA LEU A 171 -0.60 17.01 16.28
C LEU A 171 -0.81 17.81 17.56
N GLU A 172 -2.07 17.99 17.95
CA GLU A 172 -2.49 18.59 19.22
C GLU A 172 -3.41 17.63 19.97
N ARG A 173 -3.35 17.61 21.32
CA ARG A 173 -4.21 16.75 22.14
C ARG A 173 -5.64 17.27 22.14
N MET A 174 -6.61 16.39 21.87
CA MET A 174 -8.02 16.74 22.03
C MET A 174 -8.40 16.86 23.50
N ILE A 175 -9.50 17.57 23.77
CA ILE A 175 -10.02 17.76 25.14
C ILE A 175 -10.97 16.61 25.50
N ASP A 176 -11.89 16.27 24.58
CA ASP A 176 -12.92 15.26 24.81
C ASP A 176 -13.31 14.55 23.51
N PHE A 177 -13.74 13.31 23.66
CA PHE A 177 -14.37 12.48 22.62
C PHE A 177 -15.69 11.96 23.20
N ASN A 178 -16.82 12.36 22.64
CA ASN A 178 -18.15 12.06 23.16
C ASN A 178 -18.98 11.22 22.17
N PRO A 179 -19.05 9.88 22.35
CA PRO A 179 -19.80 9.00 21.46
C PRO A 179 -21.31 9.28 21.45
N GLU A 180 -21.91 9.66 22.58
CA GLU A 180 -23.35 9.92 22.65
C GLU A 180 -23.78 11.16 21.85
N LYS A 181 -22.97 12.22 21.91
CA LYS A 181 -23.20 13.48 21.18
C LYS A 181 -22.58 13.49 19.78
N GLN A 182 -21.79 12.47 19.46
CA GLN A 182 -21.02 12.36 18.24
C GLN A 182 -20.18 13.62 17.97
N THR A 183 -19.36 14.00 18.95
CA THR A 183 -18.55 15.22 18.90
C THR A 183 -17.14 14.99 19.42
N ILE A 184 -16.19 15.73 18.86
CA ILE A 184 -14.84 15.89 19.40
C ILE A 184 -14.69 17.34 19.88
N THR A 185 -14.19 17.51 21.11
CA THR A 185 -13.87 18.83 21.65
C THR A 185 -12.37 19.07 21.59
N ILE A 186 -11.98 20.21 21.04
CA ILE A 186 -10.58 20.60 20.81
C ILE A 186 -10.27 21.97 21.43
N PRO A 187 -9.01 22.26 21.77
CA PRO A 187 -8.65 23.58 22.24
C PRO A 187 -8.72 24.61 21.10
N VAL A 188 -9.13 25.84 21.41
CA VAL A 188 -9.00 26.97 20.51
C VAL A 188 -7.60 27.55 20.66
N SER A 189 -6.88 27.65 19.55
CA SER A 189 -5.53 28.20 19.49
C SER A 189 -5.41 29.20 18.34
N GLN A 190 -4.22 29.74 18.11
CA GLN A 190 -3.98 30.64 16.99
C GLN A 190 -4.18 29.93 15.64
N SER A 191 -3.80 28.64 15.56
CA SER A 191 -4.01 27.79 14.39
C SER A 191 -5.44 27.23 14.31
N VAL A 192 -6.10 26.96 15.44
CA VAL A 192 -7.50 26.57 15.52
C VAL A 192 -8.36 27.78 15.85
N ASN A 193 -8.66 28.58 14.84
CA ASN A 193 -9.60 29.69 14.98
C ASN A 193 -10.94 29.35 14.32
N PRO A 194 -11.97 28.95 15.10
CA PRO A 194 -13.26 28.56 14.55
C PRO A 194 -13.93 29.61 13.68
N LYS A 195 -13.78 30.91 14.01
CA LYS A 195 -14.34 32.00 13.19
C LYS A 195 -13.74 32.04 11.77
N ARG A 196 -12.51 31.55 11.64
CA ARG A 196 -11.81 31.49 10.36
C ARG A 196 -12.15 30.20 9.62
N LEU A 197 -12.31 29.09 10.34
CA LEU A 197 -12.50 27.74 9.80
C LEU A 197 -13.98 27.34 9.58
N GLN A 198 -14.93 28.06 10.17
CA GLN A 198 -16.38 27.73 10.11
C GLN A 198 -16.95 27.70 8.68
N ASN A 199 -16.30 28.34 7.72
CA ASN A 199 -16.71 28.37 6.31
C ASN A 199 -15.79 27.57 5.39
N ALA A 200 -14.85 26.82 5.95
CA ALA A 200 -13.92 25.98 5.19
C ALA A 200 -14.64 24.73 4.69
N GLY A 201 -15.09 24.75 3.44
CA GLY A 201 -15.99 23.73 2.86
C GLY A 201 -15.38 22.35 2.69
N GLN A 202 -14.06 22.20 2.82
CA GLN A 202 -13.32 20.95 2.64
C GLN A 202 -12.46 20.58 3.85
N LEU A 203 -12.70 21.22 5.00
CA LEU A 203 -11.94 20.97 6.22
C LEU A 203 -12.06 19.52 6.66
N GLU A 204 -10.95 18.91 6.96
CA GLU A 204 -10.83 17.54 7.48
C GLU A 204 -10.12 17.56 8.83
N MET A 205 -10.46 16.58 9.68
CA MET A 205 -9.75 16.29 10.92
C MET A 205 -9.13 14.91 10.84
N ILE A 206 -7.81 14.83 11.00
CA ILE A 206 -7.10 13.57 11.24
C ILE A 206 -7.15 13.30 12.74
N VAL A 207 -7.71 12.17 13.14
CA VAL A 207 -7.80 11.70 14.52
C VAL A 207 -6.79 10.60 14.72
N HIS A 208 -5.88 10.79 15.67
CA HIS A 208 -4.87 9.80 16.06
C HIS A 208 -5.48 8.85 17.10
N GLN A 209 -5.55 7.59 16.75
CA GLN A 209 -6.04 6.52 17.61
C GLN A 209 -4.87 5.65 18.10
N ARG A 210 -5.06 4.38 18.39
CA ARG A 210 -3.97 3.48 18.82
C ARG A 210 -3.14 2.99 17.64
N TRP A 211 -3.76 2.13 16.83
CA TRP A 211 -3.17 1.44 15.68
C TRP A 211 -3.74 1.92 14.34
N ALA A 212 -4.56 2.95 14.38
CA ALA A 212 -5.21 3.52 13.21
C ALA A 212 -5.32 5.04 13.30
N ILE A 213 -5.73 5.65 12.22
CA ILE A 213 -6.21 7.02 12.17
C ILE A 213 -7.63 7.03 11.60
N ALA A 214 -8.41 8.05 11.99
CA ALA A 214 -9.59 8.43 11.24
C ALA A 214 -9.34 9.76 10.52
N ILE A 215 -9.90 9.94 9.30
CA ILE A 215 -9.92 11.19 8.56
C ILE A 215 -11.39 11.56 8.36
N LEU A 216 -11.84 12.55 9.10
CA LEU A 216 -13.25 12.93 9.21
C LEU A 216 -13.47 14.29 8.54
N ARG A 217 -14.45 14.38 7.62
CA ARG A 217 -14.85 15.65 7.01
C ARG A 217 -15.64 16.48 8.02
N VAL A 218 -15.15 17.68 8.30
CA VAL A 218 -15.74 18.57 9.30
C VAL A 218 -17.02 19.20 8.75
N LYS A 219 -18.16 18.96 9.43
CA LYS A 219 -19.48 19.54 9.11
C LYS A 219 -19.68 20.89 9.79
N SER A 220 -19.27 21.00 11.06
CA SER A 220 -19.27 22.26 11.79
C SER A 220 -18.18 22.30 12.85
N ILE A 221 -17.72 23.51 13.16
CA ILE A 221 -16.79 23.81 14.24
C ILE A 221 -17.29 25.02 15.00
N ASP A 222 -17.75 24.81 16.23
CA ASP A 222 -18.43 25.81 17.05
C ASP A 222 -17.59 26.16 18.28
N ALA A 223 -17.16 27.42 18.39
CA ALA A 223 -16.34 27.88 19.53
C ALA A 223 -17.22 28.30 20.71
N LYS A 224 -16.85 27.83 21.90
CA LYS A 224 -17.41 28.26 23.16
C LYS A 224 -16.37 28.17 24.28
N ASP A 225 -16.20 29.24 25.04
CA ASP A 225 -15.40 29.28 26.28
C ASP A 225 -13.96 28.79 26.10
N GLY A 226 -13.29 29.17 25.00
CA GLY A 226 -11.91 28.79 24.69
C GLY A 226 -11.74 27.37 24.13
N GLN A 227 -12.84 26.67 23.88
CA GLN A 227 -12.89 25.35 23.27
C GLN A 227 -13.71 25.37 21.98
N ALA A 228 -13.51 24.39 21.12
CA ALA A 228 -14.30 24.19 19.92
C ALA A 228 -14.89 22.79 19.87
N VAL A 229 -16.19 22.71 19.60
CA VAL A 229 -16.91 21.44 19.40
C VAL A 229 -17.00 21.18 17.91
N VAL A 230 -16.49 20.04 17.46
CA VAL A 230 -16.44 19.63 16.06
C VAL A 230 -17.44 18.52 15.81
N ARG A 231 -18.17 18.62 14.69
CA ARG A 231 -19.10 17.62 14.17
C ARG A 231 -18.71 17.25 12.75
N PHE A 232 -19.08 16.05 12.33
CA PHE A 232 -18.59 15.47 11.08
C PHE A 232 -19.75 15.11 10.14
N HIS A 233 -19.42 14.86 8.89
CA HIS A 233 -20.34 14.37 7.88
C HIS A 233 -20.56 12.85 8.02
N GLU A 234 -21.64 12.36 7.44
CA GLU A 234 -21.87 10.93 7.24
C GLU A 234 -21.19 10.44 5.95
N PRO A 235 -20.79 9.17 5.86
CA PRO A 235 -21.02 8.07 6.84
C PRO A 235 -19.96 7.99 7.95
N GLU A 236 -18.84 8.69 7.84
CA GLU A 236 -17.69 8.54 8.75
C GLU A 236 -18.03 8.94 10.19
N ASN A 237 -18.98 9.85 10.39
CA ASN A 237 -19.46 10.21 11.72
C ASN A 237 -20.06 8.99 12.46
N HIS A 238 -20.98 8.26 11.79
CA HIS A 238 -21.54 7.05 12.36
C HIS A 238 -20.44 6.02 12.67
N LEU A 239 -19.55 5.75 11.72
CA LEU A 239 -18.51 4.73 11.86
C LEU A 239 -17.56 5.02 13.02
N GLU A 240 -17.08 6.26 13.15
CA GLU A 240 -16.13 6.66 14.19
C GLU A 240 -16.74 6.55 15.60
N PHE A 241 -17.99 6.94 15.76
CA PHE A 241 -18.62 6.96 17.08
C PHE A 241 -19.34 5.66 17.46
N ALA A 242 -19.69 4.81 16.50
CA ALA A 242 -20.34 3.52 16.75
C ALA A 242 -19.35 2.40 17.04
N HIS A 243 -18.22 2.35 16.33
CA HIS A 243 -17.23 1.27 16.46
C HIS A 243 -16.36 1.47 17.70
N PRO A 244 -16.26 0.48 18.63
CA PRO A 244 -15.54 0.66 19.90
C PRO A 244 -14.02 0.54 19.78
N TRP A 245 -13.48 -0.03 18.69
CA TRP A 245 -12.07 -0.32 18.51
C TRP A 245 -11.57 -0.11 17.05
N PRO A 246 -10.57 0.75 16.83
CA PRO A 246 -9.98 1.69 17.79
C PRO A 246 -10.88 2.91 17.99
N GLN A 247 -10.85 3.48 19.18
CA GLN A 247 -11.45 4.79 19.48
C GLN A 247 -10.39 5.71 20.10
N PRO A 248 -10.57 7.04 20.01
CA PRO A 248 -9.76 7.97 20.77
C PRO A 248 -9.79 7.70 22.26
N ILE A 249 -8.66 7.84 22.91
CA ILE A 249 -8.51 7.66 24.35
C ILE A 249 -8.49 9.01 25.04
N ILE A 250 -9.35 9.17 26.04
CA ILE A 250 -9.35 10.32 26.94
C ILE A 250 -8.85 9.85 28.31
N GLY A 251 -7.94 10.61 28.91
CA GLY A 251 -7.33 10.25 30.20
C GLY A 251 -6.30 9.13 30.11
N GLY A 252 -5.67 8.91 28.96
CA GLY A 252 -4.58 7.94 28.84
C GLY A 252 -3.35 8.32 29.68
N GLU A 253 -2.48 7.34 29.97
CA GLU A 253 -1.28 7.51 30.81
C GLU A 253 -0.36 8.66 30.35
N LYS A 254 -0.25 8.84 29.02
CA LYS A 254 0.56 9.90 28.40
C LYS A 254 -0.30 11.06 27.82
N GLY A 255 -1.57 11.15 28.23
CA GLY A 255 -2.52 12.16 27.80
C GLY A 255 -3.55 11.65 26.81
N ASN A 256 -4.42 12.56 26.35
CA ASN A 256 -5.51 12.25 25.43
C ASN A 256 -5.00 11.93 24.02
N SER A 257 -5.79 11.24 23.23
CA SER A 257 -5.59 11.12 21.77
C SER A 257 -5.44 12.50 21.12
N SER A 258 -4.76 12.53 19.99
CA SER A 258 -4.39 13.77 19.32
C SER A 258 -5.10 13.92 17.97
N PHE A 259 -5.09 15.12 17.42
CA PHE A 259 -5.70 15.44 16.14
C PHE A 259 -4.89 16.45 15.36
N CYS A 260 -5.20 16.60 14.08
CA CYS A 260 -4.75 17.70 13.22
C CYS A 260 -5.87 18.11 12.27
N LEU A 261 -6.08 19.42 12.11
CA LEU A 261 -6.95 19.94 11.07
C LEU A 261 -6.17 20.13 9.77
N THR A 262 -6.77 19.74 8.64
CA THR A 262 -6.11 19.77 7.33
C THR A 262 -7.13 20.04 6.21
N ASN A 263 -6.61 20.22 5.01
CA ASN A 263 -7.40 20.34 3.78
C ASN A 263 -8.35 21.56 3.79
N ALA A 264 -7.82 22.72 4.15
CA ALA A 264 -8.53 24.00 4.05
C ALA A 264 -7.62 25.11 3.56
N LEU A 265 -8.14 25.99 2.71
CA LEU A 265 -7.37 27.11 2.19
C LEU A 265 -6.92 28.08 3.29
N GLU A 266 -7.72 28.17 4.34
CA GLU A 266 -7.44 28.95 5.54
C GLU A 266 -6.18 28.49 6.29
N LEU A 267 -5.74 27.25 6.06
CA LEU A 267 -4.55 26.66 6.67
C LEU A 267 -3.31 26.78 5.79
N LEU A 268 -3.44 27.30 4.56
CA LEU A 268 -2.33 27.48 3.62
C LEU A 268 -1.45 28.67 4.06
N ASP A 269 -0.48 28.43 4.94
CA ASP A 269 0.32 29.51 5.53
C ASP A 269 1.83 29.22 5.60
N GLN A 270 2.30 28.03 5.24
CA GLN A 270 3.70 27.63 5.23
C GLN A 270 4.21 27.27 3.83
N PRO A 271 5.50 27.56 3.52
CA PRO A 271 6.13 27.09 2.28
C PRO A 271 6.08 25.56 2.16
N GLY A 272 5.76 25.05 0.98
CA GLY A 272 5.60 23.64 0.68
C GLY A 272 4.18 23.12 0.88
N GLU A 273 3.25 23.96 1.31
CA GLU A 273 1.85 23.60 1.43
C GLU A 273 1.04 23.92 0.17
N TRP A 274 0.01 23.10 -0.06
CA TRP A 274 -0.92 23.27 -1.17
C TRP A 274 -2.36 22.93 -0.77
N PHE A 275 -3.31 23.42 -1.58
CA PHE A 275 -4.73 23.14 -1.43
C PHE A 275 -5.41 23.16 -2.80
N GLN A 276 -6.34 22.25 -3.05
CA GLN A 276 -7.22 22.32 -4.20
C GLN A 276 -8.65 22.65 -3.76
N GLU A 277 -9.19 23.73 -4.28
CA GLU A 277 -10.60 24.07 -4.12
C GLU A 277 -11.41 23.31 -5.18
N TYR A 278 -12.12 22.26 -4.80
CA TYR A 278 -12.84 21.39 -5.74
C TYR A 278 -13.92 22.11 -6.55
N PRO A 279 -14.77 23.01 -5.96
CA PRO A 279 -15.80 23.68 -6.73
C PRO A 279 -15.27 24.54 -7.88
N SER A 280 -14.20 25.28 -7.70
CA SER A 280 -13.55 26.08 -8.76
C SER A 280 -12.57 25.28 -9.58
N GLY A 281 -12.03 24.20 -9.04
CA GLY A 281 -10.93 23.42 -9.59
C GLY A 281 -9.58 24.13 -9.53
N THR A 282 -9.44 25.15 -8.70
CA THR A 282 -8.18 25.90 -8.54
C THR A 282 -7.27 25.20 -7.56
N ILE A 283 -6.02 25.02 -7.93
CA ILE A 283 -4.94 24.53 -7.08
C ILE A 283 -4.12 25.73 -6.61
N TYR A 284 -3.92 25.85 -5.32
CA TYR A 284 -3.10 26.86 -4.67
C TYR A 284 -1.85 26.20 -4.08
N TYR A 285 -0.70 26.81 -4.27
CA TYR A 285 0.56 26.32 -3.76
C TYR A 285 1.42 27.46 -3.20
N TYR A 286 1.99 27.27 -2.03
CA TYR A 286 3.00 28.14 -1.47
C TYR A 286 4.39 27.52 -1.69
N PRO A 287 5.14 27.93 -2.73
CA PRO A 287 6.42 27.30 -3.07
C PRO A 287 7.44 27.36 -1.95
N GLN A 288 8.28 26.35 -1.89
CA GLN A 288 9.46 26.34 -1.04
C GLN A 288 10.52 27.33 -1.54
N ALA A 289 11.46 27.68 -0.66
CA ALA A 289 12.56 28.55 -1.04
C ALA A 289 13.40 27.91 -2.16
N GLY A 290 13.59 28.62 -3.26
CA GLY A 290 14.35 28.16 -4.41
C GLY A 290 13.54 27.46 -5.50
N GLU A 291 12.26 27.16 -5.28
CA GLU A 291 11.39 26.63 -6.34
C GLU A 291 10.95 27.71 -7.33
N ASN A 292 11.12 27.45 -8.61
CA ASN A 292 10.64 28.31 -9.69
C ASN A 292 9.40 27.70 -10.35
N MET A 293 8.22 28.20 -10.03
CA MET A 293 6.95 27.67 -10.52
C MET A 293 6.70 27.90 -12.03
N GLU A 294 7.49 28.74 -12.68
CA GLU A 294 7.42 28.89 -14.15
C GLU A 294 8.02 27.70 -14.88
N THR A 295 8.94 26.97 -14.22
CA THR A 295 9.65 25.81 -14.80
C THR A 295 9.48 24.52 -14.00
N ALA A 296 8.86 24.58 -12.83
CA ALA A 296 8.66 23.41 -11.98
C ALA A 296 7.76 22.37 -12.67
N GLU A 297 8.16 21.12 -12.60
CA GLU A 297 7.29 19.99 -12.93
C GLU A 297 6.33 19.76 -11.76
N VAL A 298 5.04 19.88 -12.02
CA VAL A 298 4.00 19.62 -11.02
C VAL A 298 3.08 18.52 -11.52
N ILE A 299 2.99 17.44 -10.75
CA ILE A 299 2.18 16.26 -11.10
C ILE A 299 1.13 16.03 -10.02
N ILE A 300 -0.11 15.77 -10.46
CA ILE A 300 -1.19 15.26 -9.62
C ILE A 300 -1.67 13.92 -10.16
N PRO A 301 -2.04 12.96 -9.30
CA PRO A 301 -2.53 11.67 -9.74
C PRO A 301 -4.00 11.74 -10.17
N ALA A 302 -4.36 10.94 -11.16
CA ALA A 302 -5.72 10.89 -11.71
C ALA A 302 -6.32 9.47 -11.76
N LEU A 303 -5.52 8.44 -11.50
CA LEU A 303 -5.96 7.05 -11.43
C LEU A 303 -5.68 6.47 -10.06
N GLU A 304 -6.60 5.67 -9.52
CA GLU A 304 -6.39 4.91 -8.29
C GLU A 304 -5.61 3.62 -8.55
N THR A 305 -5.88 2.95 -9.69
CA THR A 305 -5.25 1.68 -10.07
C THR A 305 -4.59 1.79 -11.44
N LEU A 306 -3.31 1.43 -11.52
CA LEU A 306 -2.53 1.42 -12.77
C LEU A 306 -2.66 0.10 -13.54
N VAL A 307 -2.65 -1.03 -12.81
CA VAL A 307 -2.71 -2.37 -13.40
C VAL A 307 -3.72 -3.23 -12.65
N THR A 308 -4.58 -3.90 -13.40
CA THR A 308 -5.49 -4.93 -12.90
C THR A 308 -5.20 -6.23 -13.62
N ILE A 309 -4.93 -7.29 -12.86
CA ILE A 309 -4.75 -8.66 -13.34
C ILE A 309 -5.89 -9.47 -12.72
N ASP A 310 -6.86 -9.89 -13.53
CA ASP A 310 -8.10 -10.46 -13.03
C ASP A 310 -8.48 -11.75 -13.76
N GLY A 311 -8.44 -12.85 -13.03
CA GLY A 311 -8.87 -14.17 -13.44
C GLY A 311 -9.86 -14.77 -12.46
N THR A 312 -10.15 -16.06 -12.63
CA THR A 312 -11.04 -16.83 -11.77
C THR A 312 -10.37 -18.14 -11.35
N LEU A 313 -10.94 -18.87 -10.38
CA LEU A 313 -10.44 -20.20 -10.00
C LEU A 313 -10.42 -21.19 -11.18
N SER A 314 -11.36 -21.07 -12.10
CA SER A 314 -11.45 -21.95 -13.28
C SER A 314 -10.62 -21.47 -14.47
N ARG A 315 -10.34 -20.18 -14.54
CA ARG A 315 -9.55 -19.54 -15.60
C ARG A 315 -8.61 -18.49 -15.01
N PRO A 316 -7.57 -18.89 -14.29
CA PRO A 316 -6.61 -17.95 -13.74
C PRO A 316 -5.76 -17.30 -14.83
N VAL A 317 -5.26 -16.09 -14.55
CA VAL A 317 -4.21 -15.45 -15.35
C VAL A 317 -2.89 -16.08 -14.98
N LYS A 318 -2.05 -16.43 -15.97
CA LYS A 318 -0.83 -17.22 -15.71
C LYS A 318 0.41 -16.66 -16.39
N HIS A 319 1.56 -16.88 -15.75
CA HIS A 319 2.90 -16.64 -16.30
C HIS A 319 3.05 -15.25 -16.94
N ILE A 320 2.78 -14.22 -16.12
CA ILE A 320 3.03 -12.82 -16.48
C ILE A 320 4.11 -12.27 -15.55
N GLN A 321 5.10 -11.62 -16.14
CA GLN A 321 6.19 -10.99 -15.39
C GLN A 321 6.30 -9.51 -15.75
N PHE A 322 6.50 -8.67 -14.73
CA PHE A 322 6.97 -7.29 -14.85
C PHE A 322 8.42 -7.22 -14.41
N ASN A 323 9.29 -6.59 -15.22
CA ASN A 323 10.71 -6.53 -14.93
C ASN A 323 11.31 -5.16 -15.25
N GLY A 324 11.90 -4.50 -14.25
CA GLY A 324 12.57 -3.21 -14.42
C GLY A 324 11.62 -2.03 -14.69
N ILE A 325 10.35 -2.12 -14.28
CA ILE A 325 9.33 -1.08 -14.50
C ILE A 325 9.14 -0.24 -13.25
N THR A 326 9.01 1.07 -13.41
CA THR A 326 8.57 1.97 -12.35
C THR A 326 7.06 2.23 -12.44
N PHE A 327 6.34 2.16 -11.32
CA PHE A 327 4.93 2.48 -11.17
C PHE A 327 4.78 3.71 -10.28
N GLU A 328 4.10 4.75 -10.79
CA GLU A 328 3.99 6.05 -10.11
C GLU A 328 2.61 6.68 -10.21
N HIS A 329 2.35 7.58 -9.24
CA HIS A 329 1.25 8.54 -9.26
C HIS A 329 -0.13 7.90 -9.32
N THR A 330 -0.53 7.29 -8.20
CA THR A 330 -1.93 6.90 -8.01
C THR A 330 -2.65 7.84 -7.06
N SER A 331 -3.96 7.96 -7.20
CA SER A 331 -4.82 8.78 -6.35
C SER A 331 -5.45 7.98 -5.21
N TRP A 332 -5.95 8.72 -4.19
CA TRP A 332 -6.69 8.16 -3.07
C TRP A 332 -7.72 9.18 -2.61
N MET A 333 -8.93 9.11 -3.17
CA MET A 333 -9.96 10.12 -2.97
C MET A 333 -10.99 9.79 -1.88
N ARG A 334 -10.97 8.56 -1.37
CA ARG A 334 -11.91 8.09 -0.34
C ARG A 334 -12.12 9.09 0.80
N PRO A 335 -11.07 9.63 1.46
CA PRO A 335 -11.30 10.54 2.60
C PRO A 335 -12.07 11.81 2.26
N SER A 336 -11.90 12.34 1.04
CA SER A 336 -12.61 13.55 0.62
C SER A 336 -14.08 13.32 0.29
N TYR A 337 -14.47 12.08 -0.04
CA TYR A 337 -15.85 11.79 -0.45
C TYR A 337 -16.71 11.18 0.65
N GLN A 338 -16.13 10.38 1.52
CA GLN A 338 -16.86 9.61 2.53
C GLN A 338 -16.12 9.45 3.85
N GLY A 339 -15.06 10.25 4.05
CA GLY A 339 -14.18 10.08 5.19
C GLY A 339 -13.39 8.77 5.14
N HIS A 340 -12.60 8.52 6.18
CA HIS A 340 -11.80 7.32 6.30
C HIS A 340 -11.69 6.92 7.76
N VAL A 341 -12.38 5.86 8.14
CA VAL A 341 -12.32 5.25 9.47
C VAL A 341 -11.91 3.80 9.26
N THR A 342 -10.83 3.37 9.91
CA THR A 342 -10.25 2.05 9.66
C THR A 342 -10.36 1.13 10.87
N LEU A 343 -10.52 -0.16 10.60
CA LEU A 343 -10.46 -1.20 11.63
C LEU A 343 -9.01 -1.46 12.04
N GLN A 344 -8.19 -1.91 11.09
CA GLN A 344 -6.78 -2.23 11.27
C GLN A 344 -6.08 -2.36 9.90
N GLY A 345 -4.78 -2.11 9.84
CA GLY A 345 -3.98 -2.32 8.62
C GLY A 345 -4.42 -1.49 7.41
N GLY A 346 -5.15 -0.40 7.61
CA GLY A 346 -5.67 0.45 6.55
C GLY A 346 -7.00 -0.03 5.94
N PHE A 347 -7.65 -1.07 6.50
CA PHE A 347 -8.95 -1.55 6.01
C PHE A 347 -10.10 -0.65 6.48
N PRO A 348 -10.74 0.11 5.56
CA PRO A 348 -11.82 1.01 5.91
C PRO A 348 -13.08 0.28 6.34
N LEU A 349 -13.75 0.78 7.37
CA LEU A 349 -15.07 0.34 7.78
C LEU A 349 -16.12 0.75 6.74
N LEU A 350 -17.05 -0.16 6.45
CA LEU A 350 -18.28 0.07 5.71
C LEU A 350 -19.46 0.24 6.67
N ASP A 351 -19.44 -0.55 7.74
CA ASP A 351 -20.46 -0.50 8.80
C ASP A 351 -19.88 -1.04 10.10
N ALA A 352 -20.46 -0.65 11.22
CA ALA A 352 -20.01 -1.02 12.54
C ALA A 352 -21.13 -0.94 13.57
N TYR A 353 -21.25 -1.98 14.40
CA TYR A 353 -22.05 -1.95 15.63
C TYR A 353 -21.43 -2.75 16.76
N LYS A 354 -21.96 -2.53 17.96
CA LYS A 354 -21.68 -3.37 19.11
C LYS A 354 -22.57 -4.60 19.05
N LEU A 355 -21.97 -5.77 18.99
CA LEU A 355 -22.69 -7.02 19.06
C LEU A 355 -23.31 -7.19 20.45
N GLN A 356 -24.61 -7.50 20.48
CA GLN A 356 -25.31 -7.87 21.72
C GLN A 356 -25.43 -9.38 21.88
N GLU A 357 -25.57 -10.08 20.79
CA GLU A 357 -25.67 -11.54 20.70
C GLU A 357 -24.45 -12.09 19.99
N PRO A 358 -23.77 -13.15 20.52
CA PRO A 358 -22.61 -13.73 19.88
C PRO A 358 -22.97 -14.45 18.58
N GLY A 359 -22.29 -14.09 17.47
CA GLY A 359 -22.50 -14.74 16.17
C GLY A 359 -21.89 -16.13 16.09
N LEU A 360 -20.79 -16.37 16.82
CA LEU A 360 -20.06 -17.65 16.87
C LEU A 360 -19.65 -17.96 18.31
N PRO A 361 -19.61 -19.25 18.72
CA PRO A 361 -19.21 -19.63 20.08
C PRO A 361 -17.84 -19.10 20.50
N GLU A 362 -16.85 -19.10 19.61
CA GLU A 362 -15.52 -18.57 19.91
C GLU A 362 -15.46 -17.03 20.01
N LYS A 363 -16.51 -16.36 19.54
CA LYS A 363 -16.68 -14.90 19.58
C LYS A 363 -17.83 -14.50 20.53
N ALA A 364 -18.08 -15.31 21.56
CA ALA A 364 -19.20 -15.11 22.48
C ALA A 364 -19.23 -13.73 23.16
N GLU A 365 -18.05 -13.11 23.34
CA GLU A 365 -17.89 -11.79 23.94
C GLU A 365 -17.60 -10.68 22.92
N LEU A 366 -17.80 -10.94 21.63
CA LEU A 366 -17.55 -9.96 20.58
C LEU A 366 -18.46 -8.74 20.74
N GLU A 367 -17.87 -7.59 20.95
CA GLU A 367 -18.55 -6.31 21.14
C GLU A 367 -18.31 -5.30 20.02
N ASN A 368 -17.57 -5.71 18.97
CA ASN A 368 -17.04 -4.82 17.94
C ASN A 368 -17.27 -5.33 16.53
N GLN A 369 -18.49 -5.78 16.23
CA GLN A 369 -18.84 -6.18 14.86
C GLN A 369 -18.45 -5.11 13.85
N ALA A 370 -17.82 -5.53 12.74
CA ALA A 370 -17.36 -4.65 11.69
C ALA A 370 -17.47 -5.28 10.31
N TRP A 371 -17.85 -4.47 9.35
CA TRP A 371 -17.78 -4.76 7.92
C TRP A 371 -16.75 -3.83 7.30
N ILE A 372 -15.83 -4.39 6.55
CA ILE A 372 -14.70 -3.68 5.96
C ILE A 372 -14.74 -3.73 4.43
N THR A 373 -14.03 -2.82 3.82
CA THR A 373 -13.69 -2.87 2.40
C THR A 373 -12.17 -2.87 2.24
N ARG A 374 -11.72 -3.35 1.09
CA ARG A 374 -10.31 -3.37 0.76
C ARG A 374 -9.81 -1.96 0.44
N PRO A 375 -8.59 -1.57 0.89
CA PRO A 375 -8.01 -0.30 0.50
C PRO A 375 -7.71 -0.28 -1.01
N GLU A 376 -7.75 0.90 -1.61
CA GLU A 376 -7.37 1.12 -3.00
C GLU A 376 -5.91 0.70 -3.23
N THR A 377 -5.60 0.22 -4.43
CA THR A 377 -4.25 -0.27 -4.74
C THR A 377 -3.79 0.14 -6.14
N ALA A 378 -2.49 0.41 -6.27
CA ALA A 378 -1.89 0.73 -7.57
C ALA A 378 -1.86 -0.48 -8.52
N ILE A 379 -1.60 -1.67 -8.00
CA ILE A 379 -1.62 -2.92 -8.77
C ILE A 379 -2.44 -3.96 -8.04
N ARG A 380 -3.45 -4.48 -8.72
CA ARG A 380 -4.40 -5.46 -8.21
C ARG A 380 -4.27 -6.78 -8.94
N VAL A 381 -4.14 -7.89 -8.20
CA VAL A 381 -4.02 -9.24 -8.75
C VAL A 381 -5.02 -10.19 -8.10
N ARG A 382 -5.85 -10.84 -8.90
CA ARG A 382 -6.86 -11.81 -8.46
C ARG A 382 -6.89 -13.03 -9.37
N GLY A 383 -7.14 -14.22 -8.80
CA GLY A 383 -7.32 -15.44 -9.56
C GLY A 383 -6.15 -15.68 -10.52
N ALA A 384 -4.94 -15.79 -10.01
CA ALA A 384 -3.74 -15.77 -10.85
C ALA A 384 -2.64 -16.73 -10.35
N GLU A 385 -1.80 -17.19 -11.27
CA GLU A 385 -0.67 -18.07 -11.01
C GLU A 385 0.59 -17.58 -11.71
N HIS A 386 1.74 -17.62 -11.04
CA HIS A 386 3.02 -17.17 -11.60
C HIS A 386 2.97 -15.73 -12.12
N ILE A 387 2.56 -14.81 -11.26
CA ILE A 387 2.61 -13.38 -11.52
C ILE A 387 3.79 -12.80 -10.76
N ASP A 388 4.81 -12.35 -11.48
CA ASP A 388 6.07 -11.98 -10.89
C ASP A 388 6.40 -10.51 -11.14
N PHE A 389 6.90 -9.84 -10.09
CA PHE A 389 7.47 -8.50 -10.17
C PHE A 389 8.94 -8.57 -9.78
N LYS A 390 9.84 -8.22 -10.71
CA LYS A 390 11.28 -8.27 -10.50
C LYS A 390 11.95 -6.94 -10.84
N HIS A 391 12.85 -6.48 -9.99
CA HIS A 391 13.59 -5.22 -10.18
C HIS A 391 12.68 -4.02 -10.47
N CYS A 392 11.43 -4.04 -9.99
CA CYS A 392 10.45 -2.97 -10.18
C CYS A 392 10.57 -1.92 -9.07
N THR A 393 10.19 -0.69 -9.40
CA THR A 393 10.07 0.41 -8.45
C THR A 393 8.61 0.83 -8.31
N PHE A 394 8.14 0.92 -7.08
CA PHE A 394 6.82 1.43 -6.70
C PHE A 394 7.03 2.70 -5.89
N ARG A 395 6.65 3.85 -6.41
CA ARG A 395 6.83 5.13 -5.72
C ARG A 395 5.74 6.14 -6.04
N HIS A 396 5.60 7.15 -5.19
CA HIS A 396 4.58 8.20 -5.38
C HIS A 396 3.16 7.63 -5.51
N LEU A 397 2.83 6.63 -4.70
CA LEU A 397 1.53 5.99 -4.70
C LEU A 397 0.72 6.43 -3.48
N SER A 398 -0.54 6.74 -3.67
CA SER A 398 -1.35 7.37 -2.63
C SER A 398 -2.01 6.40 -1.65
N SER A 399 -2.13 5.13 -1.98
CA SER A 399 -2.65 4.07 -1.13
C SER A 399 -1.77 2.81 -1.26
N THR A 400 -2.33 1.61 -1.26
CA THR A 400 -1.54 0.35 -1.34
C THR A 400 -0.74 0.23 -2.64
N GLY A 401 0.48 -0.26 -2.55
CA GLY A 401 1.36 -0.41 -3.71
C GLY A 401 0.98 -1.59 -4.59
N LEU A 402 1.10 -2.80 -4.09
CA LEU A 402 0.77 -4.05 -4.79
C LEU A 402 -0.10 -4.93 -3.89
N ASP A 403 -1.16 -5.51 -4.45
CA ASP A 403 -2.10 -6.36 -3.74
C ASP A 403 -2.34 -7.69 -4.50
N TYR A 404 -1.87 -8.79 -3.92
CA TYR A 404 -2.28 -10.14 -4.28
C TYR A 404 -3.53 -10.51 -3.49
N GLU A 405 -4.70 -10.12 -4.01
CA GLU A 405 -5.94 -10.04 -3.25
C GLU A 405 -6.57 -11.39 -2.93
N TRP A 406 -6.72 -12.27 -3.92
CA TRP A 406 -7.49 -13.50 -3.78
C TRP A 406 -7.07 -14.55 -4.81
N ALA A 407 -6.94 -15.81 -4.37
CA ALA A 407 -6.64 -16.95 -5.25
C ALA A 407 -5.38 -16.74 -6.11
N VAL A 408 -4.32 -16.14 -5.53
CA VAL A 408 -3.03 -15.97 -6.20
C VAL A 408 -2.07 -17.02 -5.67
N THR A 409 -1.38 -17.73 -6.58
CA THR A 409 -0.44 -18.78 -6.18
C THR A 409 0.86 -18.74 -6.99
N ALA A 410 1.93 -19.31 -6.41
CA ALA A 410 3.25 -19.49 -7.05
C ALA A 410 3.79 -18.20 -7.70
N SER A 411 3.64 -17.08 -7.03
CA SER A 411 3.98 -15.74 -7.53
C SER A 411 5.07 -15.09 -6.69
N SER A 412 5.78 -14.12 -7.25
CA SER A 412 6.90 -13.52 -6.53
C SER A 412 6.99 -11.99 -6.67
N VAL A 413 7.59 -11.36 -5.63
CA VAL A 413 8.03 -9.97 -5.64
C VAL A 413 9.47 -9.97 -5.16
N GLU A 414 10.41 -9.74 -6.08
CA GLU A 414 11.82 -9.92 -5.83
C GLU A 414 12.63 -8.70 -6.30
N ASP A 415 13.61 -8.29 -5.49
CA ASP A 415 14.55 -7.20 -5.82
C ASP A 415 13.86 -5.87 -6.14
N CYS A 416 12.65 -5.64 -5.61
CA CYS A 416 11.87 -4.44 -5.86
C CYS A 416 12.11 -3.36 -4.81
N GLN A 417 11.75 -2.11 -5.16
CA GLN A 417 11.79 -0.96 -4.27
C GLN A 417 10.38 -0.39 -4.08
N PHE A 418 10.02 -0.10 -2.84
CA PHE A 418 8.76 0.53 -2.44
C PHE A 418 9.07 1.77 -1.61
N THR A 419 8.79 2.97 -2.14
CA THR A 419 9.11 4.23 -1.46
C THR A 419 8.04 5.29 -1.72
N ASP A 420 7.80 6.19 -0.78
CA ASP A 420 6.76 7.21 -0.87
C ASP A 420 5.39 6.64 -1.26
N ILE A 421 4.88 5.76 -0.39
CA ILE A 421 3.58 5.10 -0.56
C ILE A 421 2.64 5.51 0.57
N GLY A 422 1.42 5.91 0.24
CA GLY A 422 0.43 6.39 1.20
C GLY A 422 -0.11 5.30 2.13
N GLY A 423 -0.23 4.08 1.64
CA GLY A 423 -0.74 2.91 2.35
C GLY A 423 0.29 1.80 2.55
N THR A 424 -0.17 0.55 2.58
CA THR A 424 0.66 -0.66 2.69
C THR A 424 1.49 -0.87 1.41
N ALA A 425 2.77 -1.18 1.53
CA ALA A 425 3.58 -1.42 0.33
C ALA A 425 3.13 -2.68 -0.41
N LEU A 426 3.00 -3.79 0.30
CA LEU A 426 2.60 -5.10 -0.21
C LEU A 426 1.48 -5.69 0.66
N LEU A 427 0.34 -5.98 0.03
CA LEU A 427 -0.79 -6.64 0.65
C LEU A 427 -1.02 -8.01 0.00
N VAL A 428 -1.27 -9.04 0.79
CA VAL A 428 -1.44 -10.41 0.27
C VAL A 428 -2.56 -11.14 0.99
N GLY A 429 -3.40 -11.84 0.24
CA GLY A 429 -4.36 -12.79 0.78
C GLY A 429 -5.75 -12.24 1.01
N ALA A 430 -6.64 -13.14 1.36
CA ALA A 430 -8.02 -12.80 1.69
C ALA A 430 -8.07 -12.10 3.05
N PHE A 431 -8.88 -11.05 3.08
CA PHE A 431 -9.37 -10.42 4.30
C PHE A 431 -10.87 -10.41 4.15
N PRO A 432 -11.65 -10.93 5.09
CA PRO A 432 -13.11 -10.92 4.97
C PRO A 432 -13.63 -9.50 4.77
N ASP A 433 -13.90 -9.17 3.53
CA ASP A 433 -14.38 -7.87 3.06
C ASP A 433 -15.58 -8.05 2.11
N GLY A 434 -16.17 -6.96 1.65
CA GLY A 434 -17.24 -7.03 0.65
C GLY A 434 -18.57 -7.62 1.14
N GLY A 435 -18.90 -7.46 2.43
CA GLY A 435 -20.22 -7.83 2.97
C GLY A 435 -20.21 -8.92 4.04
N PHE A 436 -19.04 -9.46 4.37
CA PHE A 436 -18.87 -10.38 5.50
C PHE A 436 -18.47 -9.60 6.75
N GLU A 437 -18.94 -10.07 7.93
CA GLU A 437 -18.45 -9.57 9.19
C GLU A 437 -17.00 -10.03 9.39
N THR A 438 -16.08 -9.09 9.62
CA THR A 438 -14.63 -9.34 9.49
C THR A 438 -14.05 -10.27 10.56
N HIS A 439 -14.75 -10.44 11.70
CA HIS A 439 -14.31 -11.33 12.77
C HIS A 439 -14.80 -12.79 12.56
N VAL A 440 -15.66 -13.03 11.59
CA VAL A 440 -16.03 -14.40 11.19
C VAL A 440 -14.83 -15.03 10.47
N PRO A 441 -14.31 -16.19 10.96
CA PRO A 441 -13.16 -16.82 10.33
C PRO A 441 -13.40 -17.14 8.86
N PHE A 442 -12.49 -16.75 8.00
CA PHE A 442 -12.52 -17.13 6.59
C PHE A 442 -11.98 -18.56 6.41
N ILE A 443 -12.90 -19.50 6.23
CA ILE A 443 -12.60 -20.91 5.99
C ILE A 443 -13.15 -21.25 4.60
N PRO A 444 -12.35 -21.12 3.53
CA PRO A 444 -12.85 -21.34 2.19
C PRO A 444 -13.18 -22.81 1.94
N ALA A 445 -14.27 -23.06 1.22
CA ALA A 445 -14.64 -24.41 0.78
C ALA A 445 -13.64 -24.97 -0.25
N ASP A 446 -13.06 -24.09 -1.06
CA ASP A 446 -11.98 -24.42 -2.00
C ASP A 446 -10.68 -23.74 -1.53
N VAL A 447 -9.70 -24.55 -1.14
CA VAL A 447 -8.41 -24.06 -0.63
C VAL A 447 -7.66 -23.18 -1.64
N ARG A 448 -7.99 -23.25 -2.92
CA ARG A 448 -7.42 -22.38 -3.98
C ARG A 448 -7.85 -20.92 -3.85
N GLU A 449 -8.87 -20.63 -3.06
CA GLU A 449 -9.25 -19.24 -2.75
C GLU A 449 -8.22 -18.53 -1.88
N LEU A 450 -7.39 -19.27 -1.15
CA LEU A 450 -6.28 -18.70 -0.37
C LEU A 450 -5.10 -18.36 -1.30
N CYS A 451 -4.47 -17.22 -1.04
CA CYS A 451 -3.15 -16.94 -1.60
C CYS A 451 -2.11 -17.90 -1.00
N SER A 452 -1.27 -18.49 -1.86
CA SER A 452 -0.34 -19.53 -1.43
C SER A 452 0.95 -19.57 -2.26
N HIS A 453 2.06 -20.04 -1.66
CA HIS A 453 3.36 -20.14 -2.33
C HIS A 453 3.79 -18.81 -2.93
N ILE A 454 3.59 -17.72 -2.17
CA ILE A 454 4.02 -16.38 -2.55
C ILE A 454 5.40 -16.13 -1.94
N THR A 455 6.33 -15.66 -2.76
CA THR A 455 7.67 -15.27 -2.34
C THR A 455 7.80 -13.75 -2.37
N ILE A 456 8.12 -13.14 -1.23
CA ILE A 456 8.46 -11.72 -1.10
C ILE A 456 9.89 -11.65 -0.62
N ARG A 457 10.83 -11.36 -1.52
CA ARG A 457 12.24 -11.52 -1.22
C ARG A 457 13.11 -10.37 -1.70
N ASN A 458 14.10 -10.01 -0.89
CA ASN A 458 15.17 -9.05 -1.22
C ASN A 458 14.66 -7.66 -1.62
N ASN A 459 13.47 -7.26 -1.13
CA ASN A 459 12.89 -5.96 -1.43
C ASN A 459 13.36 -4.90 -0.44
N PHE A 460 13.41 -3.64 -0.90
CA PHE A 460 13.60 -2.46 -0.06
C PHE A 460 12.25 -1.73 0.08
N ILE A 461 11.73 -1.66 1.30
CA ILE A 461 10.46 -1.03 1.63
C ILE A 461 10.74 0.08 2.65
N SER A 462 10.58 1.33 2.25
CA SER A 462 10.91 2.47 3.10
C SER A 462 10.00 3.66 2.85
N ASN A 463 9.70 4.41 3.91
CA ASN A 463 8.88 5.62 3.81
C ASN A 463 7.52 5.34 3.14
N VAL A 464 6.85 4.30 3.62
CA VAL A 464 5.47 3.93 3.26
C VAL A 464 4.52 4.26 4.40
N THR A 465 3.20 4.09 4.21
CA THR A 465 2.16 4.46 5.19
C THR A 465 2.02 5.98 5.43
N ASN A 466 2.32 6.78 4.39
CA ASN A 466 2.45 8.23 4.52
C ASN A 466 1.12 9.00 4.58
N GLU A 467 0.03 8.40 4.07
CA GLU A 467 -1.32 8.98 4.10
C GLU A 467 -2.19 8.30 5.16
N ASP A 468 -2.25 6.97 5.14
CA ASP A 468 -2.88 6.16 6.19
C ASP A 468 -1.80 5.56 7.09
N TRP A 469 -1.63 6.17 8.26
CA TRP A 469 -0.58 5.77 9.20
C TRP A 469 -0.80 4.40 9.82
N GLY A 470 -2.05 3.89 9.80
CA GLY A 470 -2.41 2.56 10.30
C GLY A 470 -2.06 1.39 9.36
N CYS A 471 -1.59 1.69 8.16
CA CYS A 471 -1.06 0.71 7.23
C CYS A 471 0.30 0.14 7.68
N VAL A 472 0.77 -0.89 7.00
CA VAL A 472 1.98 -1.65 7.37
C VAL A 472 2.97 -1.77 6.21
N GLY A 473 4.19 -2.22 6.48
CA GLY A 473 5.16 -2.46 5.41
C GLY A 473 4.73 -3.62 4.51
N ILE A 474 4.52 -4.80 5.08
CA ILE A 474 3.98 -5.99 4.42
C ILE A 474 2.81 -6.50 5.24
N GLY A 475 1.63 -6.61 4.64
CA GLY A 475 0.42 -7.15 5.25
C GLY A 475 -0.03 -8.43 4.57
N ALA A 476 -0.22 -9.51 5.32
CA ALA A 476 -0.75 -10.76 4.81
C ALA A 476 -1.93 -11.23 5.65
N GLY A 477 -3.08 -11.45 5.02
CA GLY A 477 -4.29 -11.92 5.68
C GLY A 477 -4.35 -13.44 5.80
N TYR A 478 -5.40 -14.05 5.26
CA TYR A 478 -5.53 -15.52 5.20
C TYR A 478 -4.65 -16.05 4.06
N VAL A 479 -3.46 -16.53 4.42
CA VAL A 479 -2.41 -17.01 3.50
C VAL A 479 -1.79 -18.31 3.98
N ARG A 480 -1.15 -19.06 3.07
CA ARG A 480 -0.42 -20.27 3.41
C ARG A 480 0.84 -20.47 2.57
N ASN A 481 1.84 -21.14 3.14
CA ASN A 481 3.11 -21.46 2.47
C ASN A 481 3.78 -20.20 1.87
N MET A 482 3.72 -19.07 2.55
CA MET A 482 4.42 -17.86 2.14
C MET A 482 5.90 -17.89 2.56
N ASP A 483 6.73 -17.24 1.77
CA ASP A 483 8.12 -16.93 2.11
C ASP A 483 8.33 -15.40 2.06
N ILE A 484 8.48 -14.79 3.23
CA ILE A 484 8.84 -13.38 3.38
C ILE A 484 10.27 -13.34 3.91
N SER A 485 11.25 -13.15 3.02
CA SER A 485 12.65 -13.31 3.40
C SER A 485 13.59 -12.25 2.83
N HIS A 486 14.63 -11.93 3.59
CA HIS A 486 15.68 -11.00 3.19
C HIS A 486 15.20 -9.60 2.78
N ASN A 487 14.03 -9.16 3.24
CA ASN A 487 13.57 -7.80 2.98
C ASN A 487 14.16 -6.83 4.00
N GLU A 488 14.38 -5.58 3.58
CA GLU A 488 14.62 -4.45 4.46
C GLU A 488 13.37 -3.58 4.49
N VAL A 489 12.77 -3.44 5.69
CA VAL A 489 11.48 -2.79 5.91
C VAL A 489 11.64 -1.71 6.97
N CYS A 490 11.51 -0.44 6.60
CA CYS A 490 11.86 0.65 7.50
C CYS A 490 11.08 1.96 7.28
N HIS A 491 11.24 2.89 8.24
CA HIS A 491 10.61 4.20 8.25
C HIS A 491 9.09 4.15 8.13
N LEU A 492 8.47 3.33 9.00
CA LEU A 492 7.03 3.08 9.02
C LEU A 492 6.34 3.84 10.16
N ASN A 493 5.11 4.27 9.92
CA ASN A 493 4.33 4.96 10.94
C ASN A 493 3.69 4.01 11.96
N TYR A 494 3.52 2.73 11.62
CA TYR A 494 2.96 1.68 12.46
C TYR A 494 3.84 0.43 12.44
N SER A 495 3.29 -0.74 12.15
CA SER A 495 3.96 -2.04 12.21
C SER A 495 4.75 -2.38 10.95
N GLY A 496 5.73 -3.29 11.08
CA GLY A 496 6.62 -3.71 10.01
C GLY A 496 6.02 -4.76 9.09
N ILE A 497 6.11 -6.02 9.49
CA ILE A 497 5.59 -7.19 8.77
C ILE A 497 4.48 -7.82 9.61
N CYS A 498 3.26 -7.86 9.07
CA CYS A 498 2.08 -8.38 9.72
C CYS A 498 1.54 -9.59 8.97
N VAL A 499 1.40 -10.76 9.64
CA VAL A 499 0.90 -11.98 9.02
C VAL A 499 -0.22 -12.59 9.87
N GLY A 500 -1.38 -12.73 9.26
CA GLY A 500 -2.60 -13.24 9.88
C GLY A 500 -3.72 -12.21 9.96
N TRP A 501 -4.96 -12.70 10.01
CA TRP A 501 -6.18 -11.91 10.14
C TRP A 501 -7.27 -12.72 10.84
N GLY A 502 -8.30 -12.06 11.38
CA GLY A 502 -9.54 -12.70 11.84
C GLY A 502 -9.58 -13.02 13.33
N TRP A 503 -8.52 -12.78 14.11
CA TRP A 503 -8.51 -12.97 15.58
C TRP A 503 -9.10 -14.33 16.01
N THR A 504 -8.77 -15.42 15.27
CA THR A 504 -9.42 -16.73 15.43
C THR A 504 -8.45 -17.81 15.85
N SER A 505 -8.90 -18.66 16.79
CA SER A 505 -8.19 -19.88 17.19
C SER A 505 -8.49 -21.08 16.28
N LEU A 506 -9.47 -20.95 15.37
CA LEU A 506 -9.85 -22.02 14.44
C LEU A 506 -8.80 -22.26 13.35
N GLU A 507 -8.78 -23.46 12.83
CA GLU A 507 -7.99 -23.80 11.64
C GLU A 507 -8.69 -23.23 10.39
N SER A 508 -8.06 -22.22 9.80
CA SER A 508 -8.60 -21.46 8.66
C SER A 508 -7.87 -21.72 7.33
N GLY A 509 -6.97 -22.70 7.32
CA GLY A 509 -6.07 -22.96 6.19
C GLY A 509 -4.79 -22.11 6.19
N MET A 510 -4.67 -21.13 7.06
CA MET A 510 -3.40 -20.41 7.31
C MET A 510 -2.38 -21.37 7.94
N CYS A 511 -1.25 -21.59 7.29
CA CYS A 511 -0.21 -22.49 7.80
C CYS A 511 1.11 -22.32 7.05
N ASN A 512 2.20 -22.81 7.66
CA ASN A 512 3.52 -22.92 7.05
C ASN A 512 4.07 -21.61 6.47
N ASN A 513 3.73 -20.47 7.05
CA ASN A 513 4.23 -19.17 6.63
C ASN A 513 5.62 -18.94 7.24
N ARG A 514 6.55 -18.43 6.43
CA ARG A 514 7.95 -18.18 6.83
C ARG A 514 8.24 -16.69 6.77
N ILE A 515 8.67 -16.13 7.91
CA ILE A 515 9.18 -14.76 8.04
C ILE A 515 10.64 -14.90 8.46
N GLU A 516 11.57 -14.83 7.50
CA GLU A 516 12.94 -15.25 7.74
C GLU A 516 13.97 -14.24 7.24
N ALA A 517 15.00 -13.98 8.05
CA ALA A 517 16.14 -13.16 7.68
C ALA A 517 15.78 -11.74 7.18
N ASN A 518 14.66 -11.16 7.60
CA ASN A 518 14.31 -9.78 7.29
C ASN A 518 14.99 -8.81 8.25
N TYR A 519 15.24 -7.58 7.79
CA TYR A 519 15.69 -6.46 8.61
C TYR A 519 14.57 -5.43 8.72
N VAL A 520 13.99 -5.31 9.92
CA VAL A 520 12.90 -4.38 10.22
C VAL A 520 13.40 -3.30 11.19
N HIS A 521 13.27 -2.02 10.82
CA HIS A 521 13.77 -0.93 11.66
C HIS A 521 13.04 0.41 11.45
N HIS A 522 13.17 1.34 12.42
CA HIS A 522 12.52 2.65 12.38
C HIS A 522 11.01 2.54 12.13
N PHE A 523 10.32 1.73 12.91
CA PHE A 523 8.87 1.53 12.87
C PHE A 523 8.20 2.12 14.13
N ALA A 524 6.86 2.12 14.16
CA ALA A 524 6.04 2.77 15.20
C ALA A 524 6.34 4.27 15.36
N ARG A 525 6.58 4.97 14.24
CA ARG A 525 6.98 6.40 14.25
C ARG A 525 5.86 7.33 14.66
N ARG A 526 4.61 6.94 14.45
CA ARG A 526 3.41 7.76 14.74
C ARG A 526 2.37 7.04 15.56
N LEU A 527 2.17 5.75 15.34
CA LEU A 527 1.18 4.93 16.02
C LEU A 527 1.84 3.92 16.94
N TYR A 528 1.07 3.38 17.86
CA TYR A 528 1.51 2.44 18.89
C TYR A 528 0.57 1.22 18.91
N ASP A 529 0.71 0.31 19.88
CA ASP A 529 0.14 -1.04 19.85
C ASP A 529 0.63 -1.82 18.61
N ALA A 530 1.94 -1.72 18.37
CA ALA A 530 2.64 -2.06 17.16
C ALA A 530 3.70 -3.14 17.37
N GLY A 531 4.02 -3.88 16.29
CA GLY A 531 5.13 -4.83 16.25
C GLY A 531 6.03 -4.64 15.05
N GLY A 532 7.35 -4.81 15.22
CA GLY A 532 8.25 -4.95 14.08
C GLY A 532 7.86 -6.18 13.25
N LEU A 533 7.66 -7.31 13.92
CA LEU A 533 6.95 -8.49 13.43
C LEU A 533 5.67 -8.67 14.25
N TYR A 534 4.54 -8.83 13.58
CA TYR A 534 3.23 -8.90 14.19
C TYR A 534 2.41 -10.06 13.61
N THR A 535 1.73 -10.83 14.45
CA THR A 535 0.88 -11.93 13.98
C THR A 535 -0.47 -11.97 14.66
N LEU A 536 -1.42 -12.56 13.96
CA LEU A 536 -2.79 -12.86 14.41
C LEU A 536 -3.17 -14.28 14.04
N SER A 537 -4.06 -14.86 14.84
CA SER A 537 -4.75 -16.12 14.56
C SER A 537 -3.89 -17.38 14.52
N ASN A 538 -4.55 -18.54 14.47
CA ASN A 538 -3.90 -19.85 14.42
C ASN A 538 -3.26 -20.12 13.05
N GLN A 539 -1.95 -20.40 13.04
CA GLN A 539 -1.16 -20.63 11.83
C GLN A 539 -0.14 -21.77 12.05
N PRO A 540 -0.59 -23.02 12.11
CA PRO A 540 0.28 -24.14 12.44
C PRO A 540 1.45 -24.29 11.47
N GLY A 541 2.62 -24.62 12.01
CA GLY A 541 3.85 -24.82 11.24
C GLY A 541 4.52 -23.54 10.73
N SER A 542 4.02 -22.37 11.10
CA SER A 542 4.61 -21.09 10.71
C SER A 542 5.85 -20.74 11.55
N VAL A 543 6.77 -20.00 10.97
CA VAL A 543 8.04 -19.66 11.62
C VAL A 543 8.40 -18.18 11.44
N MET A 544 8.97 -17.59 12.49
CA MET A 544 9.70 -16.32 12.47
C MET A 544 11.12 -16.62 12.91
N ARG A 545 12.10 -16.50 12.04
CA ARG A 545 13.47 -16.83 12.41
C ARG A 545 14.52 -15.98 11.73
N ASN A 546 15.66 -15.85 12.42
CA ASN A 546 16.85 -15.19 11.89
C ASN A 546 16.60 -13.72 11.45
N ASN A 547 15.53 -13.09 11.92
CA ASN A 547 15.24 -11.69 11.61
C ASN A 547 16.07 -10.76 12.51
N ARG A 548 16.34 -9.56 12.01
CA ARG A 548 16.88 -8.44 12.75
C ARG A 548 15.82 -7.38 12.92
N ILE A 549 15.47 -7.03 14.16
CA ILE A 549 14.46 -6.02 14.46
C ILE A 549 15.06 -5.01 15.44
N GLU A 550 15.14 -3.73 15.04
CA GLU A 550 15.72 -2.68 15.90
C GLU A 550 15.12 -1.30 15.62
N HIS A 551 15.61 -0.26 16.33
CA HIS A 551 15.15 1.11 16.16
C HIS A 551 13.62 1.26 16.21
N LEU A 552 12.99 0.63 17.22
CA LEU A 552 11.62 0.89 17.58
C LEU A 552 11.53 2.36 18.02
N ILE A 553 10.65 3.14 17.38
CA ILE A 553 10.41 4.54 17.70
C ILE A 553 9.22 4.61 18.66
N GLU A 554 9.35 5.40 19.71
CA GLU A 554 8.21 5.69 20.58
C GLU A 554 7.38 6.82 19.95
N ALA A 555 6.18 6.47 19.47
CA ALA A 555 5.28 7.44 18.83
C ALA A 555 5.03 8.64 19.76
N PRO A 556 5.31 9.88 19.32
CA PRO A 556 5.32 11.06 20.21
C PRO A 556 3.95 11.40 20.78
N TYR A 557 2.88 10.95 20.14
CA TYR A 557 1.50 11.20 20.57
C TYR A 557 0.80 9.96 21.13
N ALA A 558 1.51 8.87 21.36
CA ALA A 558 0.97 7.67 22.01
C ALA A 558 0.36 8.00 23.38
N THR A 559 -0.68 7.28 23.76
CA THR A 559 -1.31 7.39 25.08
C THR A 559 -0.78 6.37 26.07
N ASN A 560 0.04 5.39 25.61
CA ASN A 560 0.80 4.43 26.42
C ASN A 560 2.03 3.91 25.63
N ASP A 561 2.79 2.97 26.20
CA ASP A 561 4.08 2.47 25.68
C ASP A 561 3.98 1.15 24.90
N ARG A 562 2.82 0.79 24.36
CA ARG A 562 2.63 -0.46 23.65
C ARG A 562 3.26 -0.41 22.23
N ALA A 563 4.51 -0.79 22.13
CA ALA A 563 5.19 -1.07 20.87
C ALA A 563 6.31 -2.10 21.13
N PHE A 564 6.46 -3.09 20.27
CA PHE A 564 7.26 -4.28 20.53
C PHE A 564 8.10 -4.67 19.31
N TYR A 565 9.20 -5.38 19.52
CA TYR A 565 9.96 -5.95 18.40
C TYR A 565 9.20 -7.12 17.76
N ILE A 566 8.62 -8.01 18.61
CA ILE A 566 7.75 -9.10 18.19
C ILE A 566 6.47 -9.03 19.03
N TYR A 567 5.33 -9.03 18.35
CA TYR A 567 4.01 -8.99 18.99
C TYR A 567 3.12 -10.11 18.46
N LEU A 568 2.77 -11.05 19.35
CA LEU A 568 1.81 -12.11 19.07
C LEU A 568 0.44 -11.66 19.57
N ASP A 569 -0.37 -11.14 18.68
CA ASP A 569 -1.70 -10.66 19.05
C ASP A 569 -2.72 -11.81 19.02
N GLU A 570 -3.97 -11.48 19.21
CA GLU A 570 -5.05 -12.37 19.62
C GLU A 570 -5.13 -13.65 18.78
N ALA A 571 -5.21 -14.77 19.49
CA ALA A 571 -5.28 -16.12 18.95
C ALA A 571 -4.06 -16.57 18.12
N THR A 572 -2.96 -15.81 18.08
CA THR A 572 -1.71 -16.28 17.44
C THR A 572 -1.30 -17.62 18.05
N ASP A 573 -1.26 -18.68 17.24
CA ASP A 573 -0.88 -20.02 17.66
C ASP A 573 -0.12 -20.79 16.59
N GLY A 574 0.69 -21.77 16.99
CA GLY A 574 1.41 -22.67 16.10
C GLY A 574 2.66 -22.08 15.45
N TYR A 575 3.14 -20.94 15.92
CA TYR A 575 4.39 -20.32 15.47
C TYR A 575 5.62 -20.82 16.22
N THR A 576 6.74 -20.93 15.54
CA THR A 576 8.08 -21.03 16.13
C THR A 576 8.83 -19.71 15.89
N MET A 577 9.16 -18.98 16.97
CA MET A 577 10.00 -17.80 16.98
C MET A 577 11.41 -18.21 17.40
N GLU A 578 12.38 -18.11 16.47
CA GLU A 578 13.72 -18.64 16.68
C GLU A 578 14.82 -17.72 16.16
N ASN A 579 15.84 -17.45 16.98
CA ASN A 579 17.04 -16.70 16.59
C ASN A 579 16.74 -15.30 16.01
N ASN A 580 15.71 -14.61 16.47
CA ASN A 580 15.45 -13.24 16.05
C ASN A 580 16.27 -12.27 16.90
N TRP A 581 17.14 -11.51 16.27
CA TRP A 581 17.96 -10.53 16.96
C TRP A 581 17.19 -9.23 17.20
N CYS A 582 17.14 -8.80 18.45
CA CYS A 582 16.59 -7.51 18.89
C CYS A 582 17.51 -6.91 19.95
N PRO A 583 17.64 -5.58 20.10
CA PRO A 583 18.53 -4.97 21.09
C PRO A 583 18.05 -5.16 22.54
N ALA A 584 16.78 -5.55 22.74
CA ALA A 584 16.18 -5.87 24.03
C ALA A 584 15.06 -6.89 23.88
N GLU A 585 14.70 -7.58 24.95
CA GLU A 585 13.55 -8.50 25.00
C GLU A 585 12.23 -7.74 25.20
N ARG A 586 11.92 -6.82 24.29
CA ARG A 586 10.65 -6.08 24.29
C ARG A 586 9.66 -6.79 23.37
N PHE A 587 9.10 -7.89 23.89
CA PHE A 587 8.11 -8.74 23.23
C PHE A 587 6.80 -8.69 24.01
N ASP A 588 5.67 -8.89 23.32
CA ASP A 588 4.37 -9.00 23.97
C ASP A 588 3.50 -10.04 23.28
N SER A 589 2.46 -10.46 23.99
CA SER A 589 1.43 -11.33 23.46
C SER A 589 0.07 -10.98 24.10
N ASN A 590 -0.96 -10.92 23.26
CA ASN A 590 -2.34 -10.68 23.68
C ASN A 590 -3.18 -11.93 23.40
N ARG A 591 -3.56 -12.65 24.47
CA ARG A 591 -4.38 -13.88 24.39
C ARG A 591 -3.87 -14.90 23.35
N PRO A 592 -2.56 -15.23 23.31
CA PRO A 592 -2.01 -16.16 22.33
C PRO A 592 -2.47 -17.59 22.61
N GLY A 593 -2.40 -18.46 21.59
CA GLY A 593 -2.54 -19.91 21.75
C GLY A 593 -1.36 -20.54 22.48
N LYS A 594 -1.49 -21.83 22.80
CA LYS A 594 -0.52 -22.57 23.66
C LYS A 594 0.58 -23.31 22.89
N LYS A 595 0.48 -23.38 21.54
CA LYS A 595 1.42 -24.13 20.69
C LYS A 595 2.57 -23.30 20.16
N ASN A 596 2.68 -22.03 20.58
CA ASN A 596 3.78 -21.16 20.20
C ASN A 596 5.08 -21.57 20.90
N VAL A 597 6.19 -21.55 20.16
CA VAL A 597 7.51 -21.96 20.65
C VAL A 597 8.49 -20.80 20.53
N TRP A 598 9.07 -20.39 21.66
CA TRP A 598 10.10 -19.35 21.74
C TRP A 598 11.48 -19.97 21.93
N LYS A 599 12.44 -19.67 21.06
CA LYS A 599 13.82 -20.16 21.12
C LYS A 599 14.82 -19.06 20.79
N ASN A 600 15.65 -18.67 21.75
CA ASN A 600 16.80 -17.80 21.53
C ASN A 600 16.45 -16.51 20.74
N ASN A 601 15.56 -15.66 21.26
CA ASN A 601 15.23 -14.37 20.68
C ASN A 601 15.74 -13.25 21.59
N GLY A 602 16.27 -12.16 21.05
CA GLY A 602 16.75 -11.01 21.80
C GLY A 602 18.22 -10.68 21.56
N PRO A 603 18.86 -9.93 22.47
CA PRO A 603 20.23 -9.44 22.29
C PRO A 603 21.30 -10.54 22.30
N GLN A 604 21.00 -11.72 22.84
CA GLN A 604 21.90 -12.87 22.92
C GLN A 604 22.05 -13.64 21.60
N VAL A 605 21.24 -13.35 20.58
CA VAL A 605 21.34 -13.99 19.25
C VAL A 605 22.66 -13.62 18.61
N ALA A 606 23.32 -14.61 17.99
CA ALA A 606 24.65 -14.44 17.43
C ALA A 606 24.72 -13.36 16.35
N ASP A 607 25.76 -12.55 16.36
CA ASP A 607 26.01 -11.49 15.39
C ASP A 607 26.02 -11.99 13.94
N SER A 608 26.46 -13.22 13.69
CA SER A 608 26.42 -13.84 12.36
C SER A 608 25.02 -13.94 11.76
N ILE A 609 23.97 -14.05 12.60
CA ILE A 609 22.57 -14.02 12.19
C ILE A 609 22.13 -12.57 11.96
N LYS A 610 22.43 -11.70 12.92
CA LYS A 610 22.13 -10.26 12.83
C LYS A 610 22.60 -9.64 11.52
N TYR A 611 23.84 -9.92 11.11
CA TYR A 611 24.43 -9.30 9.91
C TYR A 611 24.06 -9.98 8.58
N LYS A 612 23.41 -11.16 8.62
CA LYS A 612 22.87 -11.84 7.44
C LYS A 612 21.41 -11.47 7.17
N ALA A 613 20.71 -10.88 8.14
CA ALA A 613 19.36 -10.41 7.97
C ALA A 613 19.31 -9.14 7.09
N GLY A 614 18.22 -9.00 6.35
CA GLY A 614 18.03 -7.93 5.37
C GLY A 614 18.43 -8.32 3.97
N ARG A 615 18.57 -7.34 3.10
CA ARG A 615 18.79 -7.53 1.67
C ARG A 615 20.13 -8.24 1.39
N ILE A 616 20.06 -9.17 0.47
CA ILE A 616 21.26 -9.82 -0.09
C ILE A 616 21.88 -8.84 -1.07
N LYS A 617 23.13 -8.42 -0.81
CA LYS A 617 23.88 -7.59 -1.76
C LYS A 617 24.18 -8.44 -2.98
N GLN A 618 23.82 -7.96 -4.14
CA GLN A 618 24.33 -8.51 -5.40
C GLN A 618 25.76 -7.96 -5.56
N ASP A 619 26.74 -8.85 -5.60
CA ASP A 619 28.16 -8.52 -5.85
C ASP A 619 28.37 -8.01 -7.28
#